data_f04eea158c74c9a8272821a298ff9aa0
#
_entry.id   f04eea158c74c9a8272821a298ff9aa0
#
_cell.length_a   1.000
_cell.length_b   1.000
_cell.length_c   1.000
_cell.angle_alpha   90.00
_cell.angle_beta   90.00
_cell.angle_gamma   90.00
#
_symmetry.space_group_name_H-M   'P 1'
#
loop_
_entity.id
_entity.type
_entity.pdbx_description
1 polymer ?
#
loop_
_entity_poly.entity_id
_entity_poly.type
_entity_poly.pdbx_seq_one_letter_code
_entity_poly.pdbx_strand_id
1 'polypeptide(L)'
;MADKQTILIIDDEPDTVTYFSSVLEDNGYATITAKDGAEGIERVKQARPDLITLDVTMPETSGVRCYRDLRESEEWRTIPVIIITGVSGDFRTFISSRKHVPPPDGYLGKPVDAAELLGLVRSLLPA
;
A
#
# COMPACT_ATOMS: atom_id res chain seq x y z
N MET A 1 13.78 16.29 -16.85
CA MET A 1 13.40 14.90 -16.68
C MET A 1 12.58 14.72 -15.41
N ALA A 2 11.42 14.11 -15.51
CA ALA A 2 10.58 13.93 -14.34
C ALA A 2 11.19 12.89 -13.40
N ASP A 3 11.09 13.14 -12.12
CA ASP A 3 11.50 12.17 -11.12
C ASP A 3 10.58 10.95 -11.17
N LYS A 4 11.12 9.79 -10.81
CA LYS A 4 10.31 8.58 -10.74
C LYS A 4 9.29 8.72 -9.63
N GLN A 5 8.10 8.23 -9.86
CA GLN A 5 7.09 8.14 -8.82
C GLN A 5 7.52 7.05 -7.84
N THR A 6 7.30 7.31 -6.57
CA THR A 6 7.77 6.45 -5.48
C THR A 6 6.62 5.68 -4.86
N ILE A 7 6.80 4.37 -4.72
CA ILE A 7 5.79 3.49 -4.11
C ILE A 7 6.37 2.90 -2.83
N LEU A 8 5.62 3.06 -1.73
CA LEU A 8 5.98 2.47 -0.45
C LEU A 8 5.31 1.10 -0.34
N ILE A 9 6.11 0.09 -0.10
CA ILE A 9 5.63 -1.29 0.05
C ILE A 9 5.71 -1.66 1.53
N ILE A 10 4.55 -1.89 2.15
CA ILE A 10 4.48 -2.28 3.57
C ILE A 10 4.04 -3.73 3.65
N ASP A 11 4.95 -4.62 4.01
CA ASP A 11 4.70 -6.06 4.06
C ASP A 11 5.80 -6.71 4.92
N ASP A 12 5.42 -7.67 5.75
CA ASP A 12 6.39 -8.34 6.64
C ASP A 12 7.05 -9.56 6.00
N GLU A 13 6.66 -9.92 4.77
CA GLU A 13 7.26 -11.04 4.05
C GLU A 13 8.35 -10.56 3.10
N PRO A 14 9.63 -10.89 3.36
CA PRO A 14 10.72 -10.42 2.50
C PRO A 14 10.56 -10.82 1.03
N ASP A 15 10.04 -12.00 0.77
CA ASP A 15 9.86 -12.47 -0.61
C ASP A 15 8.83 -11.63 -1.36
N THR A 16 7.74 -11.24 -0.70
CA THR A 16 6.73 -10.38 -1.30
C THR A 16 7.29 -8.99 -1.58
N VAL A 17 8.03 -8.45 -0.61
CA VAL A 17 8.68 -7.15 -0.79
C VAL A 17 9.63 -7.17 -1.98
N THR A 18 10.45 -8.21 -2.09
CA THR A 18 11.39 -8.35 -3.21
C THR A 18 10.64 -8.45 -4.54
N TYR A 19 9.58 -9.25 -4.58
CA TYR A 19 8.77 -9.43 -5.79
C TYR A 19 8.15 -8.10 -6.24
N PHE A 20 7.50 -7.40 -5.33
CA PHE A 20 6.86 -6.12 -5.66
C PHE A 20 7.90 -5.08 -6.09
N SER A 21 9.02 -5.01 -5.37
CA SER A 21 10.09 -4.07 -5.70
C SER A 21 10.61 -4.32 -7.11
N SER A 22 10.86 -5.58 -7.44
CA SER A 22 11.37 -5.93 -8.77
C SER A 22 10.38 -5.56 -9.88
N VAL A 23 9.11 -5.91 -9.69
CA VAL A 23 8.08 -5.61 -10.69
C VAL A 23 7.96 -4.11 -10.91
N LEU A 24 7.90 -3.35 -9.82
CA LEU A 24 7.70 -1.91 -9.91
C LEU A 24 8.93 -1.20 -10.46
N GLU A 25 10.13 -1.58 -10.00
CA GLU A 25 11.35 -0.94 -10.48
C GLU A 25 11.60 -1.24 -11.95
N ASP A 26 11.29 -2.46 -12.39
CA ASP A 26 11.41 -2.82 -13.81
C ASP A 26 10.47 -2.01 -14.69
N ASN A 27 9.44 -1.41 -14.12
CA ASN A 27 8.45 -0.65 -14.85
C ASN A 27 8.53 0.86 -14.60
N GLY A 28 9.65 1.32 -14.06
CA GLY A 28 9.94 2.75 -13.98
C GLY A 28 9.56 3.45 -12.69
N TYR A 29 9.21 2.71 -11.65
CA TYR A 29 8.91 3.30 -10.34
C TYR A 29 10.10 3.16 -9.40
N ALA A 30 10.21 4.08 -8.44
CA ALA A 30 11.13 3.92 -7.32
C ALA A 30 10.36 3.24 -6.17
N THR A 31 11.05 2.48 -5.34
CA THR A 31 10.39 1.80 -4.23
C THR A 31 11.06 2.11 -2.90
N ILE A 32 10.24 2.17 -1.85
CA ILE A 32 10.68 2.24 -0.46
C ILE A 32 9.95 1.09 0.24
N THR A 33 10.56 0.48 1.23
CA THR A 33 9.97 -0.67 1.89
C THR A 33 9.84 -0.46 3.40
N ALA A 34 8.85 -1.12 4.00
CA ALA A 34 8.64 -1.15 5.43
C ALA A 34 8.11 -2.52 5.81
N LYS A 35 8.53 -3.03 6.95
CA LYS A 35 8.18 -4.40 7.39
C LYS A 35 6.92 -4.45 8.24
N ASP A 36 6.42 -3.31 8.69
CA ASP A 36 5.19 -3.25 9.48
C ASP A 36 4.58 -1.86 9.38
N GLY A 37 3.43 -1.68 10.00
CA GLY A 37 2.70 -0.42 9.92
C GLY A 37 3.43 0.74 10.58
N ALA A 38 4.11 0.50 11.70
CA ALA A 38 4.84 1.55 12.40
C ALA A 38 5.99 2.07 11.54
N GLU A 39 6.76 1.16 10.95
CA GLU A 39 7.83 1.54 10.02
C GLU A 39 7.26 2.23 8.79
N GLY A 40 6.11 1.76 8.32
CA GLY A 40 5.41 2.38 7.19
C GLY A 40 5.10 3.84 7.44
N ILE A 41 4.57 4.17 8.61
CA ILE A 41 4.27 5.56 8.98
C ILE A 41 5.56 6.38 9.04
N GLU A 42 6.64 5.83 9.58
CA GLU A 42 7.93 6.51 9.60
C GLU A 42 8.44 6.80 8.18
N ARG A 43 8.29 5.86 7.27
CA ARG A 43 8.68 6.08 5.87
C ARG A 43 7.87 7.18 5.21
N VAL A 44 6.56 7.23 5.50
CA VAL A 44 5.69 8.28 4.95
C VAL A 44 6.14 9.66 5.44
N LYS A 45 6.52 9.77 6.71
CA LYS A 45 7.03 11.02 7.27
C LYS A 45 8.34 11.46 6.63
N GLN A 46 9.22 10.49 6.33
CA GLN A 46 10.55 10.78 5.79
C GLN A 46 10.51 11.17 4.32
N ALA A 47 9.66 10.52 3.53
CA ALA A 47 9.66 10.69 2.08
C ALA A 47 8.28 10.39 1.52
N ARG A 48 7.35 11.31 1.68
CA ARG A 48 5.96 11.13 1.26
C ARG A 48 5.87 10.41 -0.08
N PRO A 49 5.44 9.15 -0.09
CA PRO A 49 5.37 8.37 -1.34
C PRO A 49 4.17 8.81 -2.18
N ASP A 50 4.20 8.43 -3.45
CA ASP A 50 3.11 8.73 -4.37
C ASP A 50 1.98 7.71 -4.28
N LEU A 51 2.30 6.51 -3.80
CA LEU A 51 1.33 5.43 -3.64
C LEU A 51 1.87 4.46 -2.57
N ILE A 52 0.96 3.78 -1.88
CA ILE A 52 1.31 2.81 -0.85
C ILE A 52 0.63 1.48 -1.16
N THR A 53 1.38 0.37 -1.11
CA THR A 53 0.78 -0.97 -1.03
C THR A 53 0.91 -1.42 0.41
N LEU A 54 -0.19 -1.88 0.99
CA LEU A 54 -0.27 -2.17 2.41
C LEU A 54 -0.85 -3.56 2.65
N ASP A 55 -0.03 -4.46 3.18
CA ASP A 55 -0.48 -5.79 3.57
C ASP A 55 -1.23 -5.70 4.90
N VAL A 56 -2.48 -6.16 4.91
CA VAL A 56 -3.30 -6.14 6.11
C VAL A 56 -3.39 -7.49 6.80
N THR A 57 -2.63 -8.47 6.31
CA THR A 57 -2.55 -9.79 6.97
C THR A 57 -1.40 -9.87 7.96
N MET A 58 -0.69 -8.75 8.17
CA MET A 58 0.37 -8.69 9.18
C MET A 58 -0.20 -8.88 10.59
N PRO A 59 0.61 -9.44 11.50
CA PRO A 59 0.14 -9.69 12.87
C PRO A 59 -0.30 -8.42 13.60
N GLU A 60 -1.14 -8.61 14.60
CA GLU A 60 -1.54 -7.56 15.56
C GLU A 60 -2.29 -6.38 14.94
N THR A 61 -3.01 -6.64 13.87
CA THR A 61 -3.81 -5.61 13.19
C THR A 61 -3.02 -4.39 12.71
N SER A 62 -1.71 -4.55 12.59
CA SER A 62 -0.79 -3.49 12.21
C SER A 62 -1.18 -2.80 10.89
N GLY A 63 -1.58 -3.60 9.89
CA GLY A 63 -1.98 -3.06 8.60
C GLY A 63 -3.24 -2.22 8.67
N VAL A 64 -4.24 -2.69 9.39
CA VAL A 64 -5.51 -1.96 9.56
C VAL A 64 -5.28 -0.64 10.28
N ARG A 65 -4.47 -0.68 11.33
CA ARG A 65 -4.17 0.53 12.10
C ARG A 65 -3.39 1.54 11.25
N CYS A 66 -2.43 1.05 10.48
CA CYS A 66 -1.66 1.90 9.58
C CYS A 66 -2.57 2.59 8.57
N TYR A 67 -3.50 1.85 7.97
CA TYR A 67 -4.43 2.42 7.02
C TYR A 67 -5.29 3.51 7.66
N ARG A 68 -5.79 3.25 8.86
CA ARG A 68 -6.60 4.25 9.57
C ARG A 68 -5.79 5.52 9.85
N ASP A 69 -4.55 5.34 10.33
CA ASP A 69 -3.69 6.49 10.63
C ASP A 69 -3.44 7.34 9.38
N LEU A 70 -3.24 6.71 8.24
CA LEU A 70 -3.05 7.42 6.98
C LEU A 70 -4.28 8.21 6.59
N ARG A 71 -5.46 7.61 6.71
CA ARG A 71 -6.71 8.26 6.29
C ARG A 71 -7.16 9.35 7.25
N GLU A 72 -6.77 9.28 8.51
CA GLU A 72 -7.10 10.32 9.49
C GLU A 72 -6.17 11.53 9.40
N SER A 73 -5.05 11.41 8.71
CA SER A 73 -4.10 12.51 8.55
C SER A 73 -4.50 13.41 7.39
N GLU A 74 -4.64 14.70 7.63
CA GLU A 74 -4.92 15.67 6.57
C GLU A 74 -3.81 15.69 5.54
N GLU A 75 -2.59 15.42 5.97
CA GLU A 75 -1.40 15.47 5.12
C GLU A 75 -1.30 14.26 4.20
N TRP A 76 -1.75 13.09 4.65
CA TRP A 76 -1.52 11.83 3.94
C TRP A 76 -2.76 11.17 3.37
N ARG A 77 -3.95 11.65 3.73
CA ARG A 77 -5.20 10.97 3.33
C ARG A 77 -5.45 10.94 1.82
N THR A 78 -4.74 11.77 1.08
CA THR A 78 -4.86 11.80 -0.38
C THR A 78 -3.90 10.85 -1.09
N ILE A 79 -2.97 10.22 -0.36
CA ILE A 79 -2.06 9.25 -0.96
C ILE A 79 -2.86 7.99 -1.32
N PRO A 80 -2.83 7.54 -2.59
CA PRO A 80 -3.53 6.29 -2.95
C PRO A 80 -2.96 5.10 -2.20
N VAL A 81 -3.84 4.23 -1.71
CA VAL A 81 -3.46 3.02 -0.99
C VAL A 81 -4.11 1.81 -1.63
N ILE A 82 -3.30 0.81 -1.96
CA ILE A 82 -3.76 -0.49 -2.44
C ILE A 82 -3.61 -1.47 -1.29
N ILE A 83 -4.71 -2.07 -0.87
CA ILE A 83 -4.70 -3.07 0.20
C ILE A 83 -4.35 -4.43 -0.38
N ILE A 84 -3.37 -5.09 0.23
CA ILE A 84 -2.96 -6.45 -0.12
C ILE A 84 -3.43 -7.37 1.01
N THR A 85 -4.16 -8.42 0.68
CA THR A 85 -4.68 -9.31 1.71
C THR A 85 -4.58 -10.76 1.27
N GLY A 86 -4.26 -11.65 2.23
CA GLY A 86 -4.30 -13.09 2.01
C GLY A 86 -5.65 -13.70 2.38
N VAL A 87 -6.52 -12.90 3.01
CA VAL A 87 -7.82 -13.37 3.47
C VAL A 87 -8.90 -12.54 2.80
N SER A 88 -9.63 -13.17 1.90
CA SER A 88 -10.64 -12.52 1.09
C SER A 88 -11.77 -11.93 1.94
N GLY A 89 -12.02 -10.64 1.77
CA GLY A 89 -13.20 -9.97 2.30
C GLY A 89 -13.10 -9.40 3.70
N ASP A 90 -12.21 -9.89 4.54
CA ASP A 90 -12.15 -9.47 5.94
C ASP A 90 -11.90 -7.97 6.10
N PHE A 91 -10.93 -7.44 5.36
CA PHE A 91 -10.62 -6.02 5.46
C PHE A 91 -11.78 -5.15 4.95
N ARG A 92 -12.39 -5.55 3.85
CA ARG A 92 -13.53 -4.80 3.29
C ARG A 92 -14.66 -4.73 4.29
N THR A 93 -14.99 -5.86 4.94
CA THR A 93 -16.03 -5.90 5.95
C THR A 93 -15.69 -4.98 7.11
N PHE A 94 -14.45 -5.04 7.56
CA PHE A 94 -14.00 -4.19 8.67
C PHE A 94 -14.13 -2.71 8.32
N ILE A 95 -13.65 -2.31 7.17
CA ILE A 95 -13.68 -0.90 6.77
C ILE A 95 -15.10 -0.41 6.50
N SER A 96 -15.92 -1.22 5.85
CA SER A 96 -17.29 -0.79 5.53
C SER A 96 -18.15 -0.61 6.77
N SER A 97 -17.76 -1.22 7.91
CA SER A 97 -18.46 -1.02 9.17
C SER A 97 -18.00 0.25 9.90
N ARG A 98 -16.97 0.91 9.42
CA ARG A 98 -16.39 2.12 10.02
C ARG A 98 -16.75 3.35 9.20
N LYS A 99 -17.71 4.11 9.68
CA LYS A 99 -18.26 5.25 8.94
C LYS A 99 -17.27 6.38 8.69
N HIS A 100 -16.21 6.47 9.49
CA HIS A 100 -15.28 7.60 9.42
C HIS A 100 -14.02 7.31 8.63
N VAL A 101 -13.85 6.08 8.14
CA VAL A 101 -12.65 5.69 7.41
C VAL A 101 -13.05 5.44 5.95
N PRO A 102 -12.56 6.26 5.01
CA PRO A 102 -12.89 6.04 3.60
C PRO A 102 -12.28 4.75 3.09
N PRO A 103 -12.87 4.15 2.05
CA PRO A 103 -12.33 2.91 1.50
C PRO A 103 -10.99 3.16 0.81
N PRO A 104 -10.14 2.12 0.73
CA PRO A 104 -8.89 2.25 -0.02
C PRO A 104 -9.15 2.36 -1.52
N ASP A 105 -8.10 2.74 -2.24
CA ASP A 105 -8.17 2.96 -3.68
C ASP A 105 -8.17 1.65 -4.47
N GLY A 106 -7.72 0.56 -3.88
CA GLY A 106 -7.74 -0.74 -4.51
C GLY A 106 -7.48 -1.87 -3.55
N TYR A 107 -7.82 -3.08 -3.99
CA TYR A 107 -7.60 -4.32 -3.23
C TYR A 107 -6.98 -5.35 -4.15
N LEU A 108 -5.97 -6.07 -3.67
CA LEU A 108 -5.38 -7.21 -4.37
C LEU A 108 -5.24 -8.37 -3.40
N GLY A 109 -5.62 -9.56 -3.83
CA GLY A 109 -5.45 -10.77 -3.04
C GLY A 109 -4.14 -11.47 -3.34
N LYS A 110 -3.54 -12.08 -2.32
CA LYS A 110 -2.34 -12.90 -2.51
C LYS A 110 -2.73 -14.29 -3.03
N PRO A 111 -1.95 -14.87 -3.90
CA PRO A 111 -0.73 -14.33 -4.52
C PRO A 111 -1.06 -13.24 -5.53
N VAL A 112 -0.30 -12.15 -5.50
CA VAL A 112 -0.57 -11.00 -6.35
C VAL A 112 0.04 -11.21 -7.73
N ASP A 113 -0.78 -11.01 -8.76
CA ASP A 113 -0.32 -11.07 -10.14
C ASP A 113 0.34 -9.75 -10.54
N ALA A 114 1.51 -9.84 -11.19
CA ALA A 114 2.27 -8.65 -11.57
C ALA A 114 1.46 -7.73 -12.48
N ALA A 115 0.72 -8.28 -13.44
CA ALA A 115 -0.08 -7.47 -14.35
C ALA A 115 -1.20 -6.74 -13.62
N GLU A 116 -1.84 -7.39 -12.65
CA GLU A 116 -2.88 -6.76 -11.86
C GLU A 116 -2.31 -5.63 -11.00
N LEU A 117 -1.16 -5.87 -10.37
CA LEU A 117 -0.50 -4.84 -9.58
C LEU A 117 -0.15 -3.62 -10.43
N LEU A 118 0.49 -3.85 -11.57
CA LEU A 118 0.89 -2.76 -12.46
C LEU A 118 -0.31 -2.01 -13.03
N GLY A 119 -1.36 -2.74 -13.41
CA GLY A 119 -2.57 -2.11 -13.94
C GLY A 119 -3.19 -1.17 -12.93
N LEU A 120 -3.29 -1.61 -11.69
CA LEU A 120 -3.88 -0.80 -10.63
C LEU A 120 -2.99 0.40 -10.29
N VAL A 121 -1.68 0.19 -10.18
CA VAL A 121 -0.73 1.28 -9.93
C VAL A 121 -0.83 2.34 -11.02
N ARG A 122 -0.84 1.92 -12.28
CA ARG A 122 -0.93 2.86 -13.40
C ARG A 122 -2.25 3.63 -13.42
N SER A 123 -3.33 2.99 -13.00
CA SER A 123 -4.63 3.67 -12.95
C SER A 123 -4.68 4.73 -11.85
N LEU A 124 -3.92 4.53 -10.77
CA LEU A 124 -3.90 5.46 -9.64
C LEU A 124 -2.82 6.52 -9.75
N LEU A 125 -1.78 6.26 -10.54
CA LEU A 125 -0.67 7.19 -10.74
C LEU A 125 -0.54 7.53 -12.22
N PRO A 126 -1.35 8.44 -12.72
CA PRO A 126 -1.24 8.83 -14.12
C PRO A 126 0.13 9.45 -14.41
N ALA A 127 0.65 9.14 -15.56
CA ALA A 127 1.97 9.61 -15.98
C ALA A 127 1.98 11.13 -16.17
#